data_60a3eb5508c843e03ecfb1cdcdc13adf
#
_entry.id   60a3eb5508c843e03ecfb1cdcdc13adf
#
_cell.length_a   1.000
_cell.length_b   1.000
_cell.length_c   1.000
_cell.angle_alpha   90.00
_cell.angle_beta   90.00
_cell.angle_gamma   90.00
#
_symmetry.space_group_name_H-M   'P 1'
#
loop_
_entity.id
_entity.type
_entity.pdbx_description
1 polymer ?
#
loop_
_entity_poly.entity_id
_entity_poly.type
_entity_poly.pdbx_seq_one_letter_code
_entity_poly.pdbx_strand_id
1 'polypeptide(L)'
;MSRWRAPYASLRASFREDADRWLLGAVALALAGSFMNPGVTSQRARFEHMVVIDVTQSMNVTDVRLDGKPVSRLALAKHALRESLLTLPCGSKLGWAIFTEYRSYLLLAPVEVCANLSELRATLAQIDGRMAWSGNSEIAKGVHSGIGIAKVLPGTPSLVFITDGQEAPPLNPRYRPAFDDKPGEVAGLLVGVGDPVPSPIPKTDPEGRPIGFWRADDVAQTDPRSQGRGGSVGNESLVDDRAGDVAPVLGATPGAEHLSSLREGYLRLLAGEQGFAFHRLESTEGLAAALAAAPLARLTPVRVELRAALAGLALCLLLARLVLPLLPLLRWRHVTGVK
;
A
#
# COMPACT_ATOMS: atom_id res chain seq x y z
N MET A 1 -78.29 -15.21 -8.53
CA MET A 1 -76.83 -15.62 -8.73
C MET A 1 -75.89 -14.79 -7.85
N SER A 2 -75.92 -14.91 -6.54
CA SER A 2 -75.03 -14.07 -5.67
C SER A 2 -74.66 -14.72 -4.31
N ARG A 3 -74.49 -16.02 -4.22
CA ARG A 3 -74.17 -16.69 -2.94
C ARG A 3 -72.78 -17.36 -2.87
N TRP A 4 -71.90 -17.19 -3.84
CA TRP A 4 -70.61 -17.90 -3.88
C TRP A 4 -69.40 -17.02 -3.66
N ARG A 5 -69.54 -15.72 -3.35
CA ARG A 5 -68.40 -14.81 -3.09
C ARG A 5 -67.95 -14.68 -1.63
N ALA A 6 -68.77 -15.13 -0.65
CA ALA A 6 -68.47 -14.95 0.77
C ALA A 6 -67.34 -15.84 1.34
N PRO A 7 -67.14 -17.12 0.97
CA PRO A 7 -66.12 -17.97 1.59
C PRO A 7 -64.67 -17.60 1.18
N TYR A 8 -64.47 -17.04 -0.02
CA TYR A 8 -63.10 -16.66 -0.45
C TYR A 8 -62.55 -15.41 0.20
N ALA A 9 -63.39 -14.47 0.65
CA ALA A 9 -62.98 -13.28 1.35
C ALA A 9 -62.53 -13.58 2.79
N SER A 10 -63.24 -14.47 3.49
CA SER A 10 -62.90 -14.89 4.85
C SER A 10 -61.61 -15.74 4.90
N LEU A 11 -61.44 -16.66 3.94
CA LEU A 11 -60.20 -17.43 3.81
C LEU A 11 -58.98 -16.53 3.52
N ARG A 12 -59.11 -15.55 2.63
CA ARG A 12 -58.03 -14.59 2.38
C ARG A 12 -57.70 -13.70 3.58
N ALA A 13 -58.68 -13.33 4.40
CA ALA A 13 -58.46 -12.55 5.62
C ALA A 13 -57.70 -13.38 6.67
N SER A 14 -58.11 -14.65 6.88
CA SER A 14 -57.46 -15.56 7.81
C SER A 14 -55.99 -15.85 7.38
N PHE A 15 -55.76 -16.12 6.10
CA PHE A 15 -54.39 -16.30 5.60
C PHE A 15 -53.52 -15.03 5.75
N ARG A 16 -54.10 -13.84 5.68
CA ARG A 16 -53.38 -12.58 5.89
C ARG A 16 -53.04 -12.37 7.37
N GLU A 17 -53.95 -12.65 8.27
CA GLU A 17 -53.71 -12.54 9.72
C GLU A 17 -52.63 -13.55 10.17
N ASP A 18 -52.68 -14.77 9.68
CA ASP A 18 -51.69 -15.79 10.01
C ASP A 18 -50.30 -15.43 9.40
N ALA A 19 -50.27 -14.95 8.18
CA ALA A 19 -49.00 -14.49 7.56
C ALA A 19 -48.38 -13.30 8.31
N ASP A 20 -49.20 -12.36 8.79
CA ASP A 20 -48.78 -11.20 9.59
C ASP A 20 -48.16 -11.61 10.92
N ARG A 21 -48.79 -12.57 11.63
CA ARG A 21 -48.25 -13.14 12.87
C ARG A 21 -46.91 -13.85 12.66
N TRP A 22 -46.77 -14.65 11.60
CA TRP A 22 -45.53 -15.31 11.28
C TRP A 22 -44.41 -14.32 10.94
N LEU A 23 -44.75 -13.24 10.24
CA LEU A 23 -43.79 -12.19 9.87
C LEU A 23 -43.30 -11.44 11.11
N LEU A 24 -44.18 -11.09 12.04
CA LEU A 24 -43.82 -10.50 13.33
C LEU A 24 -42.98 -11.45 14.19
N GLY A 25 -43.32 -12.74 14.21
CA GLY A 25 -42.52 -13.76 14.86
C GLY A 25 -41.11 -13.86 14.30
N ALA A 26 -40.98 -13.80 12.97
CA ALA A 26 -39.66 -13.78 12.30
C ALA A 26 -38.85 -12.52 12.63
N VAL A 27 -39.49 -11.34 12.69
CA VAL A 27 -38.84 -10.09 13.13
C VAL A 27 -38.36 -10.21 14.58
N ALA A 28 -39.19 -10.71 15.47
CA ALA A 28 -38.84 -10.90 16.89
C ALA A 28 -37.66 -11.88 17.04
N LEU A 29 -37.65 -12.98 16.28
CA LEU A 29 -36.57 -13.96 16.26
C LEU A 29 -35.26 -13.35 15.71
N ALA A 30 -35.31 -12.57 14.62
CA ALA A 30 -34.17 -11.90 14.08
C ALA A 30 -33.56 -10.87 15.06
N LEU A 31 -34.40 -10.10 15.74
CA LEU A 31 -33.99 -9.17 16.79
C LEU A 31 -33.38 -9.90 17.99
N ALA A 32 -34.05 -10.92 18.50
CA ALA A 32 -33.51 -11.74 19.60
C ALA A 32 -32.19 -12.37 19.23
N GLY A 33 -32.07 -12.91 18.00
CA GLY A 33 -30.81 -13.41 17.47
C GLY A 33 -29.69 -12.36 17.41
N SER A 34 -30.03 -11.10 17.13
CA SER A 34 -29.03 -10.02 17.10
C SER A 34 -28.49 -9.71 18.51
N PHE A 35 -29.25 -9.91 19.58
CA PHE A 35 -28.77 -9.74 20.96
C PHE A 35 -27.78 -10.85 21.39
N MET A 36 -27.88 -12.06 20.81
CA MET A 36 -26.96 -13.15 21.09
C MET A 36 -25.56 -12.92 20.48
N ASN A 37 -25.40 -11.85 19.70
CA ASN A 37 -24.16 -11.47 19.02
C ASN A 37 -23.48 -12.63 18.26
N PRO A 38 -24.22 -13.35 17.38
CA PRO A 38 -23.65 -14.46 16.63
C PRO A 38 -22.55 -13.94 15.71
N GLY A 39 -21.43 -14.63 15.68
CA GLY A 39 -20.31 -14.32 14.82
C GLY A 39 -19.85 -15.53 14.05
N VAL A 40 -19.47 -15.31 12.79
CA VAL A 40 -18.87 -16.32 11.93
C VAL A 40 -17.41 -15.95 11.73
N THR A 41 -16.51 -16.92 11.90
CA THR A 41 -15.10 -16.72 11.59
C THR A 41 -14.90 -16.79 10.09
N SER A 42 -14.46 -15.69 9.49
CA SER A 42 -14.13 -15.58 8.07
C SER A 42 -12.65 -15.24 7.91
N GLN A 43 -11.99 -15.87 6.94
CA GLN A 43 -10.64 -15.50 6.56
C GLN A 43 -10.67 -14.19 5.78
N ARG A 44 -9.97 -13.17 6.28
CA ARG A 44 -9.84 -11.89 5.59
C ARG A 44 -8.38 -11.58 5.30
N ALA A 45 -8.13 -11.07 4.11
CA ALA A 45 -6.81 -10.55 3.75
C ALA A 45 -6.53 -9.30 4.61
N ARG A 46 -5.39 -9.32 5.28
CA ARG A 46 -4.79 -8.20 6.00
C ARG A 46 -3.37 -8.04 5.53
N PHE A 47 -2.85 -6.85 5.64
CA PHE A 47 -1.52 -6.50 5.16
C PHE A 47 -0.68 -6.01 6.32
N GLU A 48 0.57 -6.42 6.36
CA GLU A 48 1.51 -5.97 7.38
C GLU A 48 2.79 -5.56 6.68
N HIS A 49 3.04 -4.24 6.61
CA HIS A 49 4.14 -3.66 5.86
C HIS A 49 5.06 -2.84 6.74
N MET A 50 6.36 -3.01 6.53
CA MET A 50 7.38 -2.05 6.88
C MET A 50 7.77 -1.29 5.61
N VAL A 51 7.41 -0.01 5.54
CA VAL A 51 7.70 0.85 4.39
C VAL A 51 9.00 1.59 4.65
N VAL A 52 10.00 1.31 3.84
CA VAL A 52 11.27 2.05 3.80
C VAL A 52 11.17 3.12 2.72
N ILE A 53 11.38 4.35 3.11
CA ILE A 53 11.34 5.51 2.22
C ILE A 53 12.79 5.99 2.02
N ASP A 54 13.22 6.01 0.78
CA ASP A 54 14.50 6.63 0.41
C ASP A 54 14.40 8.14 0.62
N VAL A 55 15.29 8.69 1.46
CA VAL A 55 15.37 10.12 1.76
C VAL A 55 16.64 10.77 1.20
N THR A 56 17.39 10.03 0.37
CA THR A 56 18.61 10.56 -0.27
C THR A 56 18.30 11.73 -1.21
N GLN A 57 19.32 12.49 -1.56
CA GLN A 57 19.13 13.75 -2.26
C GLN A 57 18.50 13.60 -3.66
N SER A 58 18.67 12.45 -4.31
CA SER A 58 18.03 12.15 -5.59
C SER A 58 16.50 12.14 -5.50
N MET A 59 15.95 11.83 -4.34
CA MET A 59 14.51 11.88 -4.08
C MET A 59 13.93 13.31 -3.98
N ASN A 60 14.78 14.33 -3.92
CA ASN A 60 14.37 15.73 -3.98
C ASN A 60 14.19 16.26 -5.41
N VAL A 61 14.55 15.48 -6.44
CA VAL A 61 14.32 15.85 -7.85
C VAL A 61 12.83 16.04 -8.12
N THR A 62 12.47 17.12 -8.84
CA THR A 62 11.08 17.54 -9.11
C THR A 62 10.66 17.20 -10.53
N ASP A 63 10.86 15.97 -10.95
CA ASP A 63 10.57 15.45 -12.28
C ASP A 63 9.21 14.73 -12.39
N VAL A 64 8.50 14.60 -11.28
CA VAL A 64 7.16 13.98 -11.22
C VAL A 64 6.08 15.03 -10.98
N ARG A 65 4.82 14.66 -11.22
CA ARG A 65 3.69 15.57 -11.10
C ARG A 65 2.63 15.04 -10.12
N LEU A 66 2.08 15.95 -9.34
CA LEU A 66 0.90 15.73 -8.51
C LEU A 66 -0.12 16.81 -8.84
N ASP A 67 -1.31 16.41 -9.27
CA ASP A 67 -2.37 17.34 -9.73
C ASP A 67 -1.88 18.34 -10.79
N GLY A 68 -1.04 17.86 -11.71
CA GLY A 68 -0.46 18.67 -12.77
C GLY A 68 0.71 19.58 -12.36
N LYS A 69 1.01 19.70 -11.06
CA LYS A 69 2.12 20.50 -10.54
C LYS A 69 3.38 19.65 -10.36
N PRO A 70 4.57 20.16 -10.71
CA PRO A 70 5.83 19.46 -10.43
C PRO A 70 6.04 19.37 -8.91
N VAL A 71 6.39 18.18 -8.43
CA VAL A 71 6.71 17.92 -7.03
C VAL A 71 7.96 17.04 -6.93
N SER A 72 8.57 16.96 -5.75
CA SER A 72 9.68 16.04 -5.54
C SER A 72 9.19 14.59 -5.51
N ARG A 73 10.06 13.66 -5.90
CA ARG A 73 9.80 12.20 -5.82
C ARG A 73 9.38 11.79 -4.41
N LEU A 74 10.07 12.33 -3.38
CA LEU A 74 9.72 12.11 -1.98
C LEU A 74 8.32 12.63 -1.64
N ALA A 75 7.94 13.81 -2.14
CA ALA A 75 6.61 14.37 -1.90
C ALA A 75 5.52 13.52 -2.54
N LEU A 76 5.73 13.03 -3.78
CA LEU A 76 4.81 12.11 -4.45
C LEU A 76 4.67 10.81 -3.67
N ALA A 77 5.78 10.19 -3.25
CA ALA A 77 5.78 8.95 -2.47
C ALA A 77 5.01 9.10 -1.15
N LYS A 78 5.27 10.19 -0.41
CA LYS A 78 4.55 10.49 0.84
C LYS A 78 3.06 10.73 0.62
N HIS A 79 2.69 11.42 -0.46
CA HIS A 79 1.29 11.64 -0.81
C HIS A 79 0.59 10.31 -1.12
N ALA A 80 1.18 9.50 -1.99
CA ALA A 80 0.63 8.20 -2.36
C ALA A 80 0.49 7.25 -1.15
N LEU A 81 1.47 7.23 -0.24
CA LEU A 81 1.38 6.48 1.00
C LEU A 81 0.26 6.97 1.91
N ARG A 82 0.09 8.30 2.04
CA ARG A 82 -0.99 8.89 2.84
C ARG A 82 -2.37 8.47 2.36
N GLU A 83 -2.58 8.46 1.05
CA GLU A 83 -3.85 8.03 0.46
C GLU A 83 -4.03 6.52 0.57
N SER A 84 -2.95 5.73 0.43
CA SER A 84 -2.98 4.28 0.60
C SER A 84 -3.40 3.86 2.02
N LEU A 85 -3.07 4.65 3.06
CA LEU A 85 -3.54 4.39 4.43
C LEU A 85 -5.07 4.33 4.54
N LEU A 86 -5.80 5.09 3.70
CA LEU A 86 -7.26 5.13 3.72
C LEU A 86 -7.91 3.94 3.02
N THR A 87 -7.15 3.21 2.20
CA THR A 87 -7.66 2.10 1.39
C THR A 87 -7.36 0.73 1.99
N LEU A 88 -6.36 0.63 2.87
CA LEU A 88 -6.02 -0.61 3.53
C LEU A 88 -7.13 -1.05 4.51
N PRO A 89 -7.51 -2.34 4.50
CA PRO A 89 -8.54 -2.84 5.40
C PRO A 89 -8.10 -2.74 6.87
N CYS A 90 -9.03 -2.38 7.75
CA CYS A 90 -8.78 -2.34 9.19
C CYS A 90 -8.24 -3.69 9.70
N GLY A 91 -7.29 -3.62 10.62
CA GLY A 91 -6.52 -4.75 11.09
C GLY A 91 -5.23 -4.98 10.29
N SER A 92 -5.02 -4.27 9.17
CA SER A 92 -3.71 -4.17 8.53
C SER A 92 -2.78 -3.29 9.37
N LYS A 93 -1.46 -3.54 9.26
CA LYS A 93 -0.44 -2.79 10.00
C LYS A 93 0.53 -2.14 9.05
N LEU A 94 0.92 -0.92 9.35
CA LEU A 94 1.94 -0.17 8.63
C LEU A 94 2.96 0.42 9.60
N GLY A 95 4.23 0.41 9.19
CA GLY A 95 5.32 1.06 9.90
C GLY A 95 6.24 1.80 8.94
N TRP A 96 7.04 2.72 9.47
CA TRP A 96 7.93 3.56 8.70
C TRP A 96 9.39 3.29 9.01
N ALA A 97 10.19 3.23 7.97
CA ALA A 97 11.63 3.27 8.01
C ALA A 97 12.15 4.25 6.96
N ILE A 98 13.36 4.71 7.11
CA ILE A 98 14.06 5.50 6.10
C ILE A 98 15.28 4.74 5.59
N PHE A 99 15.65 5.02 4.36
CA PHE A 99 16.92 4.61 3.78
C PHE A 99 17.78 5.83 3.51
N THR A 100 19.05 5.73 3.91
CA THR A 100 20.10 6.68 3.57
C THR A 100 21.45 5.98 3.62
N GLU A 101 22.38 6.44 2.82
CA GLU A 101 23.74 5.91 2.69
C GLU A 101 23.73 4.44 2.23
N TYR A 102 23.80 3.46 3.12
CA TYR A 102 23.81 2.03 2.83
C TYR A 102 22.92 1.21 3.78
N ARG A 103 22.09 1.86 4.61
CA ARG A 103 21.26 1.18 5.61
C ARG A 103 19.84 1.73 5.66
N SER A 104 18.94 0.84 6.02
CA SER A 104 17.58 1.20 6.45
C SER A 104 17.53 1.40 7.97
N TYR A 105 16.70 2.34 8.43
CA TYR A 105 16.52 2.67 9.83
C TYR A 105 15.05 2.70 10.19
N LEU A 106 14.64 1.84 11.12
CA LEU A 106 13.27 1.79 11.59
C LEU A 106 12.95 3.04 12.41
N LEU A 107 11.90 3.76 12.03
CA LEU A 107 11.37 4.92 12.75
C LEU A 107 10.15 4.55 13.59
N LEU A 108 9.25 3.76 13.02
CA LEU A 108 8.01 3.31 13.64
C LEU A 108 7.76 1.85 13.26
N ALA A 109 7.68 0.96 14.24
CA ALA A 109 7.28 -0.42 14.01
C ALA A 109 5.83 -0.49 13.47
N PRO A 110 5.46 -1.52 12.70
CA PRO A 110 4.11 -1.64 12.15
C PRO A 110 3.02 -1.62 13.22
N VAL A 111 2.13 -0.63 13.14
CA VAL A 111 0.94 -0.46 14.00
C VAL A 111 -0.33 -0.58 13.18
N GLU A 112 -1.44 -0.92 13.83
CA GLU A 112 -2.75 -1.08 13.16
C GLU A 112 -3.23 0.24 12.55
N VAL A 113 -3.64 0.19 11.28
CA VAL A 113 -3.87 1.41 10.46
C VAL A 113 -5.08 2.20 10.93
N CYS A 114 -6.22 1.55 11.18
CA CYS A 114 -7.46 2.28 11.51
C CYS A 114 -7.41 2.90 12.91
N ALA A 115 -6.79 2.23 13.88
CA ALA A 115 -6.68 2.72 15.25
C ALA A 115 -5.61 3.83 15.39
N ASN A 116 -4.60 3.86 14.48
CA ASN A 116 -3.45 4.77 14.59
C ASN A 116 -3.29 5.63 13.31
N LEU A 117 -4.39 5.95 12.62
CA LEU A 117 -4.35 6.66 11.34
C LEU A 117 -3.74 8.06 11.47
N SER A 118 -4.08 8.79 12.53
CA SER A 118 -3.57 10.13 12.81
C SER A 118 -2.06 10.12 13.06
N GLU A 119 -1.58 9.18 13.85
CA GLU A 119 -0.18 9.01 14.21
C GLU A 119 0.65 8.57 13.01
N LEU A 120 0.14 7.64 12.21
CA LEU A 120 0.78 7.23 10.97
C LEU A 120 0.92 8.40 9.98
N ARG A 121 -0.12 9.22 9.83
CA ARG A 121 -0.07 10.39 8.96
C ARG A 121 0.85 11.49 9.50
N ALA A 122 0.84 11.72 10.81
CA ALA A 122 1.69 12.71 11.44
C ALA A 122 3.17 12.33 11.37
N THR A 123 3.53 11.07 11.66
CA THR A 123 4.91 10.58 11.56
C THR A 123 5.40 10.55 10.12
N LEU A 124 4.57 10.12 9.14
CA LEU A 124 4.92 10.20 7.73
C LEU A 124 5.20 11.65 7.28
N ALA A 125 4.46 12.62 7.80
CA ALA A 125 4.66 14.02 7.47
C ALA A 125 6.03 14.55 7.91
N GLN A 126 6.61 14.02 8.99
CA GLN A 126 7.92 14.42 9.52
C GLN A 126 9.10 13.84 8.74
N ILE A 127 8.89 12.79 7.92
CA ILE A 127 9.95 12.23 7.09
C ILE A 127 10.30 13.21 5.98
N ASP A 128 11.56 13.63 5.90
CA ASP A 128 12.05 14.54 4.87
C ASP A 128 13.54 14.32 4.53
N GLY A 129 14.02 14.98 3.47
CA GLY A 129 15.39 14.85 2.97
C GLY A 129 16.49 15.30 3.95
N ARG A 130 16.17 16.04 5.02
CA ARG A 130 17.14 16.43 6.07
C ARG A 130 17.54 15.25 6.94
N MET A 131 16.81 14.15 6.87
CA MET A 131 17.18 12.89 7.54
C MET A 131 18.32 12.16 6.83
N ALA A 132 18.69 12.56 5.60
CA ALA A 132 19.86 12.05 4.91
C ALA A 132 21.12 12.78 5.41
N TRP A 133 22.04 12.05 6.03
CA TRP A 133 23.30 12.59 6.55
C TRP A 133 24.49 12.34 5.62
N SER A 134 24.33 11.59 4.55
CA SER A 134 25.35 11.23 3.57
C SER A 134 24.86 11.50 2.17
N GLY A 135 25.81 11.85 1.27
CA GLY A 135 25.56 11.92 -0.17
C GLY A 135 25.55 10.56 -0.86
N ASN A 136 25.96 9.49 -0.16
CA ASN A 136 25.96 8.14 -0.69
C ASN A 136 24.56 7.52 -0.69
N SER A 137 24.32 6.62 -1.64
CA SER A 137 23.07 5.88 -1.81
C SER A 137 23.39 4.50 -2.38
N GLU A 138 23.51 3.48 -1.51
CA GLU A 138 23.81 2.10 -1.90
C GLU A 138 22.54 1.24 -1.73
N ILE A 139 21.65 1.28 -2.74
CA ILE A 139 20.30 0.74 -2.68
C ILE A 139 20.27 -0.75 -2.35
N ALA A 140 21.12 -1.56 -2.98
CA ALA A 140 21.19 -2.99 -2.73
C ALA A 140 21.45 -3.30 -1.23
N LYS A 141 22.39 -2.57 -0.62
CA LYS A 141 22.68 -2.69 0.83
C LYS A 141 21.52 -2.20 1.69
N GLY A 142 20.85 -1.13 1.26
CA GLY A 142 19.64 -0.62 1.91
C GLY A 142 18.50 -1.63 1.95
N VAL A 143 18.26 -2.31 0.82
CA VAL A 143 17.24 -3.36 0.73
C VAL A 143 17.60 -4.54 1.63
N HIS A 144 18.85 -5.03 1.57
CA HIS A 144 19.34 -6.09 2.47
C HIS A 144 19.17 -5.70 3.95
N SER A 145 19.57 -4.48 4.33
CA SER A 145 19.37 -3.95 5.68
C SER A 145 17.88 -3.91 6.08
N GLY A 146 17.00 -3.53 5.15
CA GLY A 146 15.54 -3.55 5.35
C GLY A 146 15.00 -4.95 5.56
N ILE A 147 15.46 -5.94 4.80
CA ILE A 147 15.14 -7.37 5.00
C ILE A 147 15.55 -7.82 6.39
N GLY A 148 16.76 -7.46 6.84
CA GLY A 148 17.24 -7.77 8.18
C GLY A 148 16.34 -7.21 9.29
N ILE A 149 15.86 -5.97 9.14
CA ILE A 149 14.91 -5.36 10.08
C ILE A 149 13.57 -6.12 10.04
N ALA A 150 13.03 -6.41 8.85
CA ALA A 150 11.76 -7.12 8.73
C ALA A 150 11.79 -8.52 9.38
N LYS A 151 12.91 -9.23 9.30
CA LYS A 151 13.11 -10.56 9.91
C LYS A 151 13.01 -10.54 11.43
N VAL A 152 13.47 -9.47 12.09
CA VAL A 152 13.46 -9.36 13.56
C VAL A 152 12.18 -8.74 14.11
N LEU A 153 11.37 -8.11 13.28
CA LEU A 153 10.09 -7.54 13.69
C LEU A 153 9.04 -8.63 13.92
N PRO A 154 8.16 -8.48 14.94
CA PRO A 154 7.06 -9.40 15.16
C PRO A 154 6.21 -9.58 13.90
N GLY A 155 5.95 -10.85 13.57
CA GLY A 155 5.14 -11.19 12.40
C GLY A 155 5.86 -11.07 11.06
N THR A 156 7.13 -10.72 11.01
CA THR A 156 7.93 -10.57 9.77
C THR A 156 7.18 -9.78 8.69
N PRO A 157 6.94 -8.47 8.87
CA PRO A 157 6.17 -7.67 7.92
C PRO A 157 6.79 -7.71 6.52
N SER A 158 5.97 -7.53 5.49
CA SER A 158 6.48 -7.37 4.13
C SER A 158 7.31 -6.10 4.03
N LEU A 159 8.42 -6.15 3.32
CA LEU A 159 9.26 -4.99 3.04
C LEU A 159 8.72 -4.24 1.81
N VAL A 160 8.33 -2.99 1.97
CA VAL A 160 8.03 -2.08 0.86
C VAL A 160 9.15 -1.06 0.79
N PHE A 161 9.91 -1.03 -0.29
CA PHE A 161 11.06 -0.13 -0.43
C PHE A 161 10.82 0.85 -1.58
N ILE A 162 10.75 2.15 -1.27
CA ILE A 162 10.42 3.22 -2.22
C ILE A 162 11.68 4.03 -2.52
N THR A 163 12.12 4.03 -3.79
CA THR A 163 13.36 4.69 -4.24
C THR A 163 13.31 5.00 -5.72
N ASP A 164 14.19 5.84 -6.21
CA ASP A 164 14.46 6.01 -7.63
C ASP A 164 15.51 5.02 -8.19
N GLY A 165 16.18 4.29 -7.29
CA GLY A 165 17.22 3.33 -7.65
C GLY A 165 18.57 3.96 -8.00
N GLN A 166 18.77 5.25 -7.70
CA GLN A 166 20.04 5.92 -7.97
C GLN A 166 21.11 5.44 -7.00
N GLU A 167 22.15 4.80 -7.54
CA GLU A 167 23.34 4.39 -6.78
C GLU A 167 24.38 5.51 -6.78
N ALA A 168 24.87 5.87 -5.61
CA ALA A 168 25.94 6.82 -5.42
C ALA A 168 26.88 6.33 -4.28
N PRO A 169 28.11 5.90 -4.59
CA PRO A 169 28.77 5.89 -5.91
C PRO A 169 28.09 4.93 -6.90
N PRO A 170 28.27 5.17 -8.21
CA PRO A 170 27.75 4.27 -9.24
C PRO A 170 28.26 2.84 -9.05
N LEU A 171 27.39 1.87 -9.25
CA LEU A 171 27.77 0.45 -9.19
C LEU A 171 28.85 0.15 -10.23
N ASN A 172 29.82 -0.64 -9.81
CA ASN A 172 30.79 -1.20 -10.76
C ASN A 172 30.05 -2.21 -11.65
N PRO A 173 30.02 -2.03 -12.98
CA PRO A 173 29.33 -2.94 -13.88
C PRO A 173 29.79 -4.39 -13.79
N ARG A 174 31.02 -4.60 -13.35
CA ARG A 174 31.63 -5.93 -13.23
C ARG A 174 31.36 -6.57 -11.88
N TYR A 175 31.29 -5.78 -10.82
CA TYR A 175 31.16 -6.30 -9.47
C TYR A 175 30.02 -5.62 -8.74
N ARG A 176 28.99 -6.38 -8.40
CA ARG A 176 27.85 -5.94 -7.60
C ARG A 176 27.87 -6.58 -6.22
N PRO A 177 27.39 -5.91 -5.17
CA PRO A 177 27.19 -6.55 -3.89
C PRO A 177 26.09 -7.63 -4.01
N ALA A 178 26.36 -8.81 -3.47
CA ALA A 178 25.38 -9.89 -3.29
C ALA A 178 25.32 -10.27 -1.81
N PHE A 179 24.18 -10.78 -1.39
CA PHE A 179 23.86 -11.07 0.01
C PHE A 179 23.33 -12.48 0.17
N ASP A 180 23.42 -13.04 1.37
CA ASP A 180 22.95 -14.39 1.69
C ASP A 180 21.42 -14.46 1.90
N ASP A 181 20.67 -13.41 1.57
CA ASP A 181 19.23 -13.39 1.66
C ASP A 181 18.61 -14.42 0.70
N LYS A 182 17.72 -15.24 1.24
CA LYS A 182 17.01 -16.21 0.41
C LYS A 182 15.81 -15.52 -0.27
N PRO A 183 15.70 -15.59 -1.60
CA PRO A 183 14.57 -15.03 -2.32
C PRO A 183 13.23 -15.51 -1.72
N GLY A 184 12.33 -14.57 -1.41
CA GLY A 184 11.02 -14.88 -0.83
C GLY A 184 10.99 -15.18 0.68
N GLU A 185 12.12 -15.12 1.40
CA GLU A 185 12.15 -15.27 2.86
C GLU A 185 11.36 -14.15 3.57
N VAL A 186 11.44 -12.94 3.04
CA VAL A 186 10.55 -11.82 3.37
C VAL A 186 9.76 -11.49 2.11
N ALA A 187 8.44 -11.39 2.20
CA ALA A 187 7.65 -10.87 1.09
C ALA A 187 7.98 -9.38 0.87
N GLY A 188 8.04 -8.92 -0.38
CA GLY A 188 8.45 -7.55 -0.61
C GLY A 188 7.92 -6.94 -1.90
N LEU A 189 8.01 -5.60 -1.93
CA LEU A 189 7.64 -4.75 -3.05
C LEU A 189 8.69 -3.65 -3.19
N LEU A 190 9.38 -3.60 -4.34
CA LEU A 190 10.17 -2.44 -4.71
C LEU A 190 9.28 -1.46 -5.48
N VAL A 191 9.28 -0.20 -5.04
CA VAL A 191 8.50 0.87 -5.67
C VAL A 191 9.47 1.88 -6.27
N GLY A 192 9.50 1.95 -7.59
CA GLY A 192 10.31 2.90 -8.34
C GLY A 192 9.58 4.23 -8.51
N VAL A 193 10.21 5.35 -8.20
CA VAL A 193 9.64 6.70 -8.36
C VAL A 193 10.58 7.61 -9.14
N GLY A 194 10.04 8.39 -10.07
CA GLY A 194 10.79 9.33 -10.90
C GLY A 194 10.57 9.14 -12.40
N ASP A 195 11.12 10.08 -13.16
CA ASP A 195 11.14 10.03 -14.62
C ASP A 195 12.39 9.26 -15.11
N PRO A 196 12.33 8.50 -16.20
CA PRO A 196 13.49 7.85 -16.80
C PRO A 196 14.50 8.85 -17.40
N VAL A 197 14.09 10.10 -17.63
CA VAL A 197 14.98 11.16 -18.16
C VAL A 197 15.83 11.73 -17.03
N PRO A 198 17.18 11.72 -17.15
CA PRO A 198 18.06 12.28 -16.14
C PRO A 198 17.78 13.75 -15.84
N SER A 199 17.62 14.08 -14.59
CA SER A 199 17.33 15.42 -14.08
C SER A 199 18.36 15.85 -13.04
N PRO A 200 18.74 17.15 -12.96
CA PRO A 200 19.69 17.64 -11.97
C PRO A 200 19.20 17.45 -10.55
N ILE A 201 20.08 16.97 -9.67
CA ILE A 201 19.76 16.78 -8.25
C ILE A 201 19.84 18.13 -7.53
N PRO A 202 18.77 18.59 -6.86
CA PRO A 202 18.79 19.81 -6.08
C PRO A 202 19.77 19.72 -4.91
N LYS A 203 20.52 20.80 -4.67
CA LYS A 203 21.39 20.97 -3.52
C LYS A 203 20.67 21.81 -2.47
N THR A 204 20.61 21.32 -1.24
CA THR A 204 19.95 22.03 -0.13
C THR A 204 20.95 22.29 0.99
N ASP A 205 20.72 23.38 1.75
CA ASP A 205 21.43 23.62 3.00
C ASP A 205 20.90 22.69 4.12
N PRO A 206 21.54 22.69 5.31
CA PRO A 206 21.09 21.86 6.44
C PRO A 206 19.66 22.16 6.91
N GLU A 207 19.15 23.36 6.63
CA GLU A 207 17.78 23.78 6.94
C GLU A 207 16.77 23.33 5.86
N GLY A 208 17.26 22.70 4.76
CA GLY A 208 16.43 22.21 3.66
C GLY A 208 16.09 23.28 2.60
N ARG A 209 16.73 24.45 2.62
CA ARG A 209 16.50 25.50 1.62
C ARG A 209 17.31 25.22 0.38
N PRO A 210 16.75 25.42 -0.83
CA PRO A 210 17.47 25.16 -2.08
C PRO A 210 18.61 26.19 -2.27
N ILE A 211 19.82 25.68 -2.53
CA ILE A 211 21.02 26.48 -2.80
C ILE A 211 21.59 26.23 -4.20
N GLY A 212 20.84 25.60 -5.09
CA GLY A 212 21.18 25.29 -6.46
C GLY A 212 21.10 23.82 -6.78
N PHE A 213 21.99 23.33 -7.65
CA PHE A 213 22.06 21.95 -8.08
C PHE A 213 23.48 21.42 -7.90
N TRP A 214 23.63 20.13 -7.70
CA TRP A 214 24.92 19.47 -7.72
C TRP A 214 25.53 19.56 -9.12
N ARG A 215 26.83 19.72 -9.20
CA ARG A 215 27.62 19.73 -10.44
C ARG A 215 28.48 18.48 -10.50
N ALA A 216 28.90 18.11 -11.70
CA ALA A 216 29.77 16.96 -11.88
C ALA A 216 31.04 17.02 -11.01
N ASP A 217 31.65 18.21 -10.90
CA ASP A 217 32.84 18.41 -10.08
C ASP A 217 32.61 18.33 -8.58
N ASP A 218 31.35 18.60 -8.13
CA ASP A 218 30.96 18.52 -6.70
C ASP A 218 30.82 17.07 -6.21
N VAL A 219 30.51 16.13 -7.14
CA VAL A 219 30.16 14.73 -6.85
C VAL A 219 31.11 13.71 -7.45
N ALA A 220 32.20 14.17 -8.12
CA ALA A 220 33.20 13.27 -8.65
C ALA A 220 33.80 12.39 -7.57
N GLN A 221 33.40 11.12 -7.58
CA GLN A 221 33.74 10.19 -6.52
C GLN A 221 35.03 9.42 -6.85
N THR A 222 36.01 9.56 -5.99
CA THR A 222 37.19 8.67 -5.94
C THR A 222 37.06 7.62 -4.84
N ASP A 223 35.84 7.43 -4.29
CA ASP A 223 35.57 6.54 -3.16
C ASP A 223 35.95 5.09 -3.51
N PRO A 224 36.70 4.40 -2.63
CA PRO A 224 36.99 2.97 -2.79
C PRO A 224 35.75 2.08 -2.99
N ARG A 225 34.57 2.51 -2.53
CA ARG A 225 33.30 1.80 -2.72
C ARG A 225 32.89 1.72 -4.19
N SER A 226 33.18 2.73 -5.00
CA SER A 226 32.97 2.68 -6.45
C SER A 226 33.76 1.59 -7.16
N GLN A 227 34.76 1.05 -6.46
CA GLN A 227 35.61 -0.07 -6.92
C GLN A 227 35.19 -1.42 -6.28
N GLY A 228 34.02 -1.48 -5.63
CA GLY A 228 33.58 -2.66 -4.91
C GLY A 228 34.26 -2.85 -3.54
N ARG A 229 34.89 -1.79 -3.01
CA ARG A 229 35.55 -1.79 -1.71
C ARG A 229 34.84 -0.79 -0.82
N GLY A 230 34.46 -1.17 0.39
CA GLY A 230 33.83 -0.24 1.33
C GLY A 230 33.02 -0.88 2.42
N GLY A 231 32.29 -0.04 3.19
CA GLY A 231 31.50 -0.45 4.35
C GLY A 231 30.49 -1.56 4.04
N SER A 232 30.41 -2.51 4.94
CA SER A 232 29.51 -3.65 4.82
C SER A 232 28.35 -3.53 5.81
N VAL A 233 27.18 -4.05 5.40
CA VAL A 233 26.02 -4.28 6.28
C VAL A 233 25.96 -5.72 6.81
N GLY A 234 26.99 -6.51 6.61
CA GLY A 234 27.09 -7.94 6.93
C GLY A 234 27.16 -8.77 5.64
N ASN A 235 27.37 -10.01 5.72
CA ASN A 235 27.39 -11.11 4.72
C ASN A 235 27.31 -10.74 3.23
N GLU A 236 27.84 -9.58 2.81
CA GLU A 236 27.89 -9.19 1.40
C GLU A 236 29.10 -9.86 0.71
N SER A 237 28.91 -10.27 -0.51
CA SER A 237 29.95 -10.71 -1.42
C SER A 237 29.88 -9.90 -2.72
N LEU A 238 30.93 -9.99 -3.55
CA LEU A 238 30.91 -9.38 -4.87
C LEU A 238 30.57 -10.44 -5.91
N VAL A 239 29.57 -10.14 -6.75
CA VAL A 239 29.23 -10.95 -7.91
C VAL A 239 30.03 -10.45 -9.10
N ASP A 240 30.76 -11.35 -9.77
CA ASP A 240 31.45 -11.04 -11.02
C ASP A 240 30.46 -11.05 -12.19
N ASP A 241 29.80 -9.91 -12.41
CA ASP A 241 28.89 -9.72 -13.54
C ASP A 241 29.63 -9.39 -14.82
N ARG A 242 29.22 -9.96 -15.95
CA ARG A 242 29.73 -9.59 -17.25
C ARG A 242 29.26 -8.18 -17.60
N ALA A 243 30.22 -7.25 -17.77
CA ALA A 243 29.91 -5.83 -17.99
C ALA A 243 28.98 -5.59 -19.20
N GLY A 244 29.06 -6.42 -20.24
CA GLY A 244 28.21 -6.32 -21.43
C GLY A 244 26.74 -6.64 -21.16
N ASP A 245 26.46 -7.52 -20.19
CA ASP A 245 25.12 -7.99 -19.89
C ASP A 245 24.42 -7.10 -18.85
N VAL A 246 25.17 -6.57 -17.89
CA VAL A 246 24.61 -5.89 -16.70
C VAL A 246 24.70 -4.37 -16.80
N ALA A 247 25.74 -3.81 -17.42
CA ALA A 247 25.93 -2.37 -17.50
C ALA A 247 24.73 -1.58 -18.05
N PRO A 248 24.05 -2.03 -19.13
CA PRO A 248 22.84 -1.36 -19.63
C PRO A 248 21.68 -1.37 -18.62
N VAL A 249 21.57 -2.43 -17.81
CA VAL A 249 20.52 -2.57 -16.78
C VAL A 249 20.79 -1.63 -15.61
N LEU A 250 22.04 -1.50 -15.20
CA LEU A 250 22.43 -0.59 -14.12
C LEU A 250 22.23 0.86 -14.51
N GLY A 251 22.46 1.21 -15.79
CA GLY A 251 22.26 2.56 -16.31
C GLY A 251 23.13 3.63 -15.66
N ALA A 252 24.09 3.22 -14.85
CA ALA A 252 25.00 4.14 -14.17
C ALA A 252 26.20 4.47 -15.07
N THR A 253 26.51 5.76 -15.20
CA THR A 253 27.71 6.24 -15.91
C THR A 253 28.55 7.05 -14.96
N PRO A 254 29.80 6.70 -14.68
CA PRO A 254 30.69 7.54 -13.89
C PRO A 254 30.75 8.97 -14.45
N GLY A 255 30.71 9.97 -13.56
CA GLY A 255 30.67 11.40 -13.93
C GLY A 255 29.27 11.98 -14.17
N ALA A 256 28.21 11.17 -14.01
CA ALA A 256 26.83 11.62 -14.13
C ALA A 256 26.08 11.60 -12.78
N GLU A 257 26.79 11.49 -11.66
CA GLU A 257 26.23 11.37 -10.30
C GLU A 257 25.45 12.61 -9.84
N HIS A 258 25.68 13.75 -10.50
CA HIS A 258 24.91 14.99 -10.28
C HIS A 258 23.51 14.95 -10.93
N LEU A 259 23.23 13.93 -11.73
CA LEU A 259 21.95 13.69 -12.39
C LEU A 259 21.30 12.43 -11.82
N SER A 260 20.01 12.45 -11.64
CA SER A 260 19.23 11.28 -11.25
C SER A 260 18.06 11.02 -12.20
N SER A 261 17.77 9.74 -12.42
CA SER A 261 16.58 9.25 -13.12
C SER A 261 16.09 7.97 -12.48
N LEU A 262 14.83 7.60 -12.72
CA LEU A 262 14.34 6.29 -12.30
C LEU A 262 15.14 5.17 -12.97
N ARG A 263 15.78 4.34 -12.16
CA ARG A 263 16.59 3.16 -12.60
C ARG A 263 15.70 1.91 -12.63
N GLU A 264 14.63 1.94 -13.42
CA GLU A 264 13.62 0.88 -13.43
C GLU A 264 14.19 -0.51 -13.73
N GLY A 265 15.09 -0.61 -14.73
CA GLY A 265 15.72 -1.88 -15.08
C GLY A 265 16.52 -2.48 -13.91
N TYR A 266 17.27 -1.64 -13.21
CA TYR A 266 18.02 -2.06 -12.02
C TYR A 266 17.11 -2.48 -10.86
N LEU A 267 16.05 -1.72 -10.58
CA LEU A 267 15.09 -2.07 -9.53
C LEU A 267 14.35 -3.37 -9.83
N ARG A 268 14.03 -3.64 -11.10
CA ARG A 268 13.43 -4.93 -11.51
C ARG A 268 14.41 -6.09 -11.35
N LEU A 269 15.67 -5.89 -11.67
CA LEU A 269 16.72 -6.88 -11.44
C LEU A 269 16.82 -7.20 -9.94
N LEU A 270 16.97 -6.18 -9.10
CA LEU A 270 17.07 -6.34 -7.64
C LEU A 270 15.81 -6.98 -7.04
N ALA A 271 14.61 -6.60 -7.52
CA ALA A 271 13.36 -7.23 -7.12
C ALA A 271 13.35 -8.73 -7.45
N GLY A 272 13.77 -9.11 -8.65
CA GLY A 272 13.87 -10.51 -9.07
C GLY A 272 14.84 -11.31 -8.20
N GLU A 273 15.99 -10.75 -7.86
CA GLU A 273 17.00 -11.39 -6.99
C GLU A 273 16.46 -11.66 -5.58
N GLN A 274 15.60 -10.80 -5.04
CA GLN A 274 15.01 -10.92 -3.72
C GLN A 274 13.65 -11.66 -3.70
N GLY A 275 13.10 -11.98 -4.87
CA GLY A 275 11.75 -12.53 -4.97
C GLY A 275 10.65 -11.51 -4.65
N PHE A 276 10.93 -10.21 -4.85
CA PHE A 276 10.00 -9.11 -4.63
C PHE A 276 9.19 -8.81 -5.88
N ALA A 277 8.01 -8.23 -5.70
CA ALA A 277 7.30 -7.56 -6.77
C ALA A 277 7.94 -6.19 -7.07
N PHE A 278 7.72 -5.67 -8.28
CA PHE A 278 8.10 -4.32 -8.65
C PHE A 278 6.86 -3.52 -9.06
N HIS A 279 6.80 -2.26 -8.62
CA HIS A 279 5.75 -1.32 -9.00
C HIS A 279 6.38 0.04 -9.34
N ARG A 280 6.01 0.62 -10.49
CA ARG A 280 6.36 2.01 -10.82
C ARG A 280 5.29 2.94 -10.26
N LEU A 281 5.68 3.91 -9.46
CA LEU A 281 4.77 4.88 -8.86
C LEU A 281 4.38 5.94 -9.89
N GLU A 282 3.24 5.75 -10.52
CA GLU A 282 2.65 6.68 -11.49
C GLU A 282 1.37 7.34 -10.93
N SER A 283 0.66 6.65 -10.04
CA SER A 283 -0.56 7.14 -9.41
C SER A 283 -0.70 6.64 -7.96
N THR A 284 -1.51 7.34 -7.19
CA THR A 284 -1.84 7.00 -5.80
C THR A 284 -2.62 5.69 -5.72
N GLU A 285 -3.57 5.48 -6.64
CA GLU A 285 -4.41 4.28 -6.72
C GLU A 285 -3.56 3.05 -7.09
N GLY A 286 -2.57 3.24 -7.98
CA GLY A 286 -1.65 2.18 -8.36
C GLY A 286 -0.83 1.67 -7.17
N LEU A 287 -0.31 2.56 -6.33
CA LEU A 287 0.40 2.17 -5.12
C LEU A 287 -0.52 1.46 -4.12
N ALA A 288 -1.73 1.99 -3.90
CA ALA A 288 -2.69 1.39 -3.00
C ALA A 288 -3.04 -0.05 -3.43
N ALA A 289 -3.25 -0.27 -4.73
CA ALA A 289 -3.49 -1.60 -5.29
C ALA A 289 -2.26 -2.53 -5.14
N ALA A 290 -1.05 -2.01 -5.34
CA ALA A 290 0.19 -2.77 -5.18
C ALA A 290 0.41 -3.20 -3.73
N LEU A 291 0.14 -2.32 -2.75
CA LEU A 291 0.20 -2.64 -1.32
C LEU A 291 -0.87 -3.66 -0.90
N ALA A 292 -2.02 -3.66 -1.55
CA ALA A 292 -3.11 -4.61 -1.32
C ALA A 292 -3.03 -5.87 -2.22
N ALA A 293 -1.90 -6.12 -2.87
CA ALA A 293 -1.74 -7.25 -3.77
C ALA A 293 -1.72 -8.60 -3.03
N ALA A 294 -2.31 -9.63 -3.65
CA ALA A 294 -2.46 -10.96 -3.05
C ALA A 294 -1.15 -11.59 -2.51
N PRO A 295 0.02 -11.44 -3.17
CA PRO A 295 1.27 -11.99 -2.63
C PRO A 295 1.70 -11.39 -1.28
N LEU A 296 1.25 -10.19 -0.96
CA LEU A 296 1.55 -9.50 0.30
C LEU A 296 0.47 -9.72 1.37
N ALA A 297 -0.64 -10.38 0.99
CA ALA A 297 -1.78 -10.60 1.87
C ALA A 297 -1.51 -11.72 2.88
N ARG A 298 -1.95 -11.50 4.12
CA ARG A 298 -2.02 -12.51 5.17
C ARG A 298 -3.47 -12.84 5.47
N LEU A 299 -3.85 -14.08 5.30
CA LEU A 299 -5.18 -14.53 5.68
C LEU A 299 -5.25 -14.67 7.20
N THR A 300 -6.06 -13.84 7.82
CA THR A 300 -6.28 -13.88 9.27
C THR A 300 -7.73 -14.22 9.57
N PRO A 301 -8.00 -15.10 10.53
CA PRO A 301 -9.36 -15.38 10.97
C PRO A 301 -9.91 -14.16 11.69
N VAL A 302 -10.99 -13.59 11.15
CA VAL A 302 -11.68 -12.44 11.73
C VAL A 302 -13.09 -12.86 12.06
N ARG A 303 -13.53 -12.59 13.28
CA ARG A 303 -14.92 -12.79 13.68
C ARG A 303 -15.78 -11.67 13.08
N VAL A 304 -16.63 -12.03 12.13
CA VAL A 304 -17.62 -11.13 11.53
C VAL A 304 -18.90 -11.23 12.35
N GLU A 305 -19.29 -10.14 12.96
CA GLU A 305 -20.52 -10.06 13.73
C GLU A 305 -21.73 -10.00 12.79
N LEU A 306 -22.70 -10.88 12.99
CA LEU A 306 -23.93 -10.95 12.19
C LEU A 306 -25.05 -10.02 12.73
N ARG A 307 -24.77 -9.27 13.80
CA ARG A 307 -25.75 -8.33 14.41
C ARG A 307 -26.39 -7.40 13.39
N ALA A 308 -25.55 -6.72 12.60
CA ALA A 308 -26.02 -5.75 11.60
C ALA A 308 -26.87 -6.44 10.51
N ALA A 309 -26.48 -7.64 10.09
CA ALA A 309 -27.25 -8.41 9.10
C ALA A 309 -28.61 -8.84 9.64
N LEU A 310 -28.68 -9.33 10.89
CA LEU A 310 -29.93 -9.71 11.54
C LEU A 310 -30.84 -8.50 11.79
N ALA A 311 -30.29 -7.37 12.23
CA ALA A 311 -31.05 -6.13 12.38
C ALA A 311 -31.57 -5.61 11.04
N GLY A 312 -30.76 -5.66 9.98
CA GLY A 312 -31.15 -5.32 8.62
C GLY A 312 -32.26 -6.23 8.08
N LEU A 313 -32.16 -7.54 8.33
CA LEU A 313 -33.23 -8.50 8.00
C LEU A 313 -34.55 -8.16 8.72
N ALA A 314 -34.49 -7.88 10.01
CA ALA A 314 -35.68 -7.47 10.79
C ALA A 314 -36.32 -6.20 10.21
N LEU A 315 -35.50 -5.20 9.85
CA LEU A 315 -35.96 -3.98 9.21
C LEU A 315 -36.61 -4.24 7.84
N CYS A 316 -35.98 -5.07 7.00
CA CYS A 316 -36.55 -5.45 5.70
C CYS A 316 -37.90 -6.16 5.83
N LEU A 317 -38.04 -7.08 6.81
CA LEU A 317 -39.29 -7.76 7.08
C LEU A 317 -40.37 -6.79 7.55
N LEU A 318 -40.04 -5.82 8.40
CA LEU A 318 -40.97 -4.77 8.82
C LEU A 318 -41.43 -3.87 7.68
N LEU A 319 -40.47 -3.45 6.81
CA LEU A 319 -40.79 -2.67 5.63
C LEU A 319 -41.65 -3.45 4.64
N ALA A 320 -41.36 -4.73 4.43
CA ALA A 320 -42.19 -5.60 3.60
C ALA A 320 -43.61 -5.70 4.13
N ARG A 321 -43.80 -5.83 5.45
CA ARG A 321 -45.10 -5.82 6.08
C ARG A 321 -45.89 -4.55 5.82
N LEU A 322 -45.24 -3.39 5.84
CA LEU A 322 -45.86 -2.08 5.59
C LEU A 322 -46.18 -1.87 4.09
N VAL A 323 -45.31 -2.28 3.20
CA VAL A 323 -45.43 -1.98 1.76
C VAL A 323 -46.29 -2.99 1.00
N LEU A 324 -46.21 -4.29 1.33
CA LEU A 324 -46.98 -5.33 0.65
C LEU A 324 -48.49 -5.08 0.59
N PRO A 325 -49.17 -4.61 1.66
CA PRO A 325 -50.58 -4.30 1.61
C PRO A 325 -50.94 -3.09 0.76
N LEU A 326 -49.99 -2.18 0.49
CA LEU A 326 -50.18 -0.96 -0.31
C LEU A 326 -50.04 -1.20 -1.82
N LEU A 327 -49.34 -2.25 -2.23
CA LEU A 327 -49.12 -2.58 -3.65
C LEU A 327 -50.40 -2.78 -4.47
N PRO A 328 -51.49 -3.45 -4.02
CA PRO A 328 -52.71 -3.54 -4.78
C PRO A 328 -53.47 -2.21 -4.90
N LEU A 329 -53.32 -1.29 -3.93
CA LEU A 329 -53.89 0.06 -3.99
C LEU A 329 -53.22 0.97 -5.02
N LEU A 330 -51.92 0.81 -5.22
CA LEU A 330 -51.15 1.53 -6.24
C LEU A 330 -51.44 1.03 -7.67
N ARG A 331 -51.71 -0.26 -7.85
CA ARG A 331 -52.12 -0.82 -9.15
C ARG A 331 -53.49 -0.36 -9.59
N TRP A 332 -54.42 -0.07 -8.68
CA TRP A 332 -55.75 0.41 -9.02
C TRP A 332 -55.78 1.87 -9.49
N ARG A 333 -54.86 2.70 -9.02
CA ARG A 333 -54.77 4.12 -9.46
C ARG A 333 -54.27 4.29 -10.89
N HIS A 334 -53.52 3.34 -11.44
CA HIS A 334 -53.03 3.39 -12.83
C HIS A 334 -54.07 2.91 -13.86
N VAL A 335 -55.13 2.21 -13.42
CA VAL A 335 -56.17 1.69 -14.33
C VAL A 335 -57.34 2.65 -14.48
N THR A 336 -57.52 3.63 -13.59
CA THR A 336 -58.63 4.58 -13.64
C THR A 336 -58.25 5.99 -14.15
N GLY A 337 -57.04 6.15 -14.65
CA GLY A 337 -56.51 7.44 -15.10
C GLY A 337 -56.58 7.67 -16.65
N VAL A 338 -57.41 6.92 -17.39
CA VAL A 338 -57.67 7.18 -18.81
C VAL A 338 -59.17 7.40 -18.98
N LYS A 339 -59.57 8.63 -18.93
CA LYS A 339 -60.68 9.26 -19.67
C LYS A 339 -60.40 10.76 -19.76
#